data_632ef0cb48faee78330b98c09cb0eb58
#
_entry.id   632ef0cb48faee78330b98c09cb0eb58
#
_cell.length_a   1.000
_cell.length_b   1.000
_cell.length_c   1.000
_cell.angle_alpha   90.00
_cell.angle_beta   90.00
_cell.angle_gamma   90.00
#
_symmetry.space_group_name_H-M   'P 1'
#
loop_
_entity.id
_entity.type
_entity.pdbx_description
1 polymer ?
#
loop_
_entity_poly.entity_id
_entity_poly.type
_entity_poly.pdbx_seq_one_letter_code
_entity_poly.pdbx_strand_id
1 'polypeptide(L)'
;GLGALSERYDHELYEKAYAHCDVLIIGAEPAGLMAALTAGRAGLDVILADEHDQLGGRLLSEMEHIDGMPAAAWVQAAVAELAGFANVRIMANTTVTGAYDQGVFGALERVGLGVEALPEGLPRETFWRIYTKGAILCAGALERQIAFANNDRPGIMAAGAMRSYLNRFGVSPGQRVAIFGNNADAHRTARDFAQAGVEVVAMIDSRAEAQ
;
A
#
# COMPACT_ATOMS: atom_id res chain seq x y z
N GLY A 1 24.10 -21.91 1.95
CA GLY A 1 23.18 -23.04 2.16
C GLY A 1 21.78 -22.55 2.45
N LEU A 2 20.77 -23.37 2.18
CA LEU A 2 19.36 -23.02 2.37
C LEU A 2 18.89 -23.12 3.83
N GLY A 3 19.79 -23.38 4.78
CA GLY A 3 19.45 -23.64 6.17
C GLY A 3 18.80 -25.02 6.38
N ALA A 4 18.35 -25.27 7.59
CA ALA A 4 17.57 -26.46 7.96
C ALA A 4 16.17 -26.00 8.39
N LEU A 5 15.15 -26.80 8.09
CA LEU A 5 13.81 -26.58 8.61
C LEU A 5 13.82 -26.66 10.13
N SER A 6 13.03 -25.83 10.79
CA SER A 6 12.84 -25.90 12.23
C SER A 6 12.07 -27.20 12.57
N GLU A 7 12.59 -27.96 13.52
CA GLU A 7 11.89 -29.12 14.10
C GLU A 7 11.06 -28.74 15.34
N ARG A 8 11.02 -27.45 15.69
CA ARG A 8 10.20 -26.96 16.80
C ARG A 8 8.73 -27.03 16.42
N TYR A 9 7.93 -27.50 17.36
CA TYR A 9 6.48 -27.46 17.21
C TYR A 9 6.01 -26.01 17.14
N ASP A 10 5.11 -25.73 16.19
CA ASP A 10 4.45 -24.45 16.07
C ASP A 10 3.24 -24.43 17.01
N HIS A 11 3.27 -23.56 18.01
CA HIS A 11 2.19 -23.37 18.98
C HIS A 11 1.21 -22.27 18.60
N GLU A 12 1.42 -21.62 17.45
CA GLU A 12 0.58 -20.53 16.98
C GLU A 12 -0.80 -21.04 16.53
N LEU A 13 -1.79 -20.20 16.72
CA LEU A 13 -3.14 -20.46 16.24
C LEU A 13 -3.34 -19.88 14.85
N TYR A 14 -4.02 -20.63 13.99
CA TYR A 14 -4.39 -20.22 12.64
C TYR A 14 -5.88 -20.45 12.46
N GLU A 15 -6.58 -19.45 11.92
CA GLU A 15 -8.04 -19.47 11.80
C GLU A 15 -8.50 -19.43 10.34
N LYS A 16 -9.68 -20.00 10.09
CA LYS A 16 -10.46 -19.82 8.86
C LYS A 16 -11.76 -19.16 9.21
N ALA A 17 -12.05 -18.05 8.55
CA ALA A 17 -13.26 -17.28 8.83
C ALA A 17 -13.99 -16.91 7.53
N TYR A 18 -15.23 -16.45 7.70
CA TYR A 18 -16.12 -16.05 6.62
C TYR A 18 -16.57 -14.62 6.83
N ALA A 19 -16.67 -13.87 5.72
CA ALA A 19 -17.23 -12.53 5.72
C ALA A 19 -18.14 -12.33 4.51
N HIS A 20 -19.09 -11.41 4.64
CA HIS A 20 -20.02 -11.04 3.59
C HIS A 20 -20.07 -9.53 3.49
N CYS A 21 -20.19 -9.01 2.27
CA CYS A 21 -20.37 -7.58 2.02
C CYS A 21 -21.07 -7.34 0.68
N ASP A 22 -21.56 -6.11 0.50
CA ASP A 22 -22.07 -5.69 -0.80
C ASP A 22 -20.90 -5.38 -1.76
N VAL A 23 -19.86 -4.74 -1.24
CA VAL A 23 -18.68 -4.34 -2.03
C VAL A 23 -17.39 -4.67 -1.26
N LEU A 24 -16.53 -5.45 -1.91
CA LEU A 24 -15.13 -5.65 -1.48
C LEU A 24 -14.25 -4.66 -2.22
N ILE A 25 -13.51 -3.84 -1.47
CA ILE A 25 -12.52 -2.92 -2.02
C ILE A 25 -11.13 -3.45 -1.68
N ILE A 26 -10.32 -3.68 -2.71
CA ILE A 26 -9.01 -4.30 -2.61
C ILE A 26 -7.95 -3.23 -2.82
N GLY A 27 -7.26 -2.86 -1.75
CA GLY A 27 -6.30 -1.77 -1.69
C GLY A 27 -6.90 -0.48 -1.15
N ALA A 28 -6.22 0.14 -0.18
CA ALA A 28 -6.63 1.38 0.48
C ALA A 28 -5.75 2.58 0.06
N GLU A 29 -5.32 2.60 -1.20
CA GLU A 29 -4.75 3.78 -1.84
C GLU A 29 -5.84 4.84 -2.12
N PRO A 30 -5.53 6.00 -2.69
CA PRO A 30 -6.51 7.08 -2.89
C PRO A 30 -7.83 6.62 -3.53
N ALA A 31 -7.73 5.79 -4.56
CA ALA A 31 -8.89 5.26 -5.27
C ALA A 31 -9.75 4.36 -4.37
N GLY A 32 -9.11 3.50 -3.57
CA GLY A 32 -9.80 2.59 -2.64
C GLY A 32 -10.45 3.33 -1.48
N LEU A 33 -9.76 4.32 -0.91
CA LEU A 33 -10.33 5.17 0.14
C LEU A 33 -11.56 5.93 -0.36
N MET A 34 -11.49 6.53 -1.56
CA MET A 34 -12.64 7.21 -2.16
C MET A 34 -13.79 6.27 -2.51
N ALA A 35 -13.48 5.06 -3.02
CA ALA A 35 -14.50 4.05 -3.28
C ALA A 35 -15.21 3.62 -1.98
N ALA A 36 -14.42 3.40 -0.91
CA ALA A 36 -14.96 3.02 0.40
C ALA A 36 -15.84 4.12 1.02
N LEU A 37 -15.39 5.38 0.97
CA LEU A 37 -16.18 6.52 1.43
C LEU A 37 -17.49 6.64 0.65
N THR A 38 -17.43 6.51 -0.67
CA THR A 38 -18.61 6.61 -1.52
C THR A 38 -19.62 5.51 -1.23
N ALA A 39 -19.15 4.26 -1.15
CA ALA A 39 -20.00 3.11 -0.88
C ALA A 39 -20.56 3.13 0.56
N GLY A 40 -19.70 3.49 1.54
CA GLY A 40 -20.10 3.59 2.94
C GLY A 40 -21.17 4.67 3.18
N ARG A 41 -20.97 5.86 2.59
CA ARG A 41 -21.96 6.95 2.63
C ARG A 41 -23.28 6.58 1.96
N ALA A 42 -23.23 5.72 0.95
CA ALA A 42 -24.43 5.18 0.28
C ALA A 42 -25.14 4.07 1.09
N GLY A 43 -24.60 3.67 2.24
CA GLY A 43 -25.19 2.65 3.12
C GLY A 43 -24.95 1.20 2.68
N LEU A 44 -24.00 0.95 1.77
CA LEU A 44 -23.62 -0.40 1.39
C LEU A 44 -22.72 -1.03 2.47
N ASP A 45 -22.86 -2.33 2.67
CA ASP A 45 -21.91 -3.09 3.49
C ASP A 45 -20.57 -3.22 2.74
N VAL A 46 -19.51 -2.63 3.29
CA VAL A 46 -18.20 -2.52 2.66
C VAL A 46 -17.14 -3.25 3.47
N ILE A 47 -16.32 -4.02 2.78
CA ILE A 47 -15.00 -4.46 3.29
C ILE A 47 -13.93 -3.76 2.49
N LEU A 48 -13.06 -3.01 3.20
CA LEU A 48 -11.84 -2.41 2.65
C LEU A 48 -10.64 -3.20 3.17
N ALA A 49 -9.97 -3.93 2.28
CA ALA A 49 -8.80 -4.75 2.62
C ALA A 49 -7.52 -4.13 2.04
N ASP A 50 -6.48 -4.03 2.87
CA ASP A 50 -5.15 -3.57 2.46
C ASP A 50 -4.06 -4.42 3.10
N GLU A 51 -2.99 -4.69 2.36
CA GLU A 51 -1.88 -5.51 2.83
C GLU A 51 -0.96 -4.82 3.86
N HIS A 52 -1.08 -3.50 4.00
CA HIS A 52 -0.29 -2.70 4.93
C HIS A 52 -1.06 -2.42 6.23
N ASP A 53 -0.31 -2.12 7.27
CA ASP A 53 -0.83 -1.65 8.56
C ASP A 53 -1.35 -0.21 8.49
N GLN A 54 -0.71 0.61 7.66
CA GLN A 54 -1.07 2.00 7.39
C GLN A 54 -1.72 2.14 6.03
N LEU A 55 -3.00 2.55 6.03
CA LEU A 55 -3.74 2.84 4.82
C LEU A 55 -3.28 4.15 4.18
N GLY A 56 -3.53 4.30 2.87
CA GLY A 56 -3.20 5.51 2.13
C GLY A 56 -2.15 5.28 1.04
N GLY A 57 -1.42 4.15 1.11
CA GLY A 57 -0.46 3.74 0.10
C GLY A 57 0.50 4.86 -0.26
N ARG A 58 0.52 5.20 -1.53
CA ARG A 58 1.39 6.22 -2.10
C ARG A 58 1.21 7.63 -1.49
N LEU A 59 0.01 7.99 -1.04
CA LEU A 59 -0.24 9.32 -0.44
C LEU A 59 0.57 9.56 0.84
N LEU A 60 1.01 8.52 1.52
CA LEU A 60 1.88 8.64 2.71
C LEU A 60 3.28 9.18 2.37
N SER A 61 3.66 9.14 1.09
CA SER A 61 4.96 9.59 0.57
C SER A 61 4.84 10.76 -0.41
N GLU A 62 3.64 11.34 -0.57
CA GLU A 62 3.38 12.48 -1.46
C GLU A 62 3.38 13.79 -0.68
N MET A 63 3.98 14.82 -1.29
CA MET A 63 3.98 16.19 -0.74
C MET A 63 2.80 17.03 -1.28
N GLU A 64 1.97 16.44 -2.11
CA GLU A 64 0.83 17.10 -2.73
C GLU A 64 -0.31 17.32 -1.72
N HIS A 65 -1.24 18.21 -2.08
CA HIS A 65 -2.45 18.49 -1.32
C HIS A 65 -3.67 17.91 -2.02
N ILE A 66 -4.59 17.36 -1.23
CA ILE A 66 -5.90 16.89 -1.67
C ILE A 66 -6.94 17.70 -0.90
N ASP A 67 -7.87 18.35 -1.60
CA ASP A 67 -8.91 19.20 -1.01
C ASP A 67 -8.34 20.27 -0.04
N GLY A 68 -7.17 20.83 -0.37
CA GLY A 68 -6.50 21.84 0.45
C GLY A 68 -5.75 21.31 1.67
N MET A 69 -5.73 20.01 1.90
CA MET A 69 -4.99 19.37 3.00
C MET A 69 -3.75 18.64 2.48
N PRO A 70 -2.66 18.54 3.27
CA PRO A 70 -1.56 17.64 2.97
C PRO A 70 -2.08 16.20 2.76
N ALA A 71 -1.54 15.47 1.79
CA ALA A 71 -2.02 14.14 1.40
C ALA A 71 -2.15 13.17 2.58
N ALA A 72 -1.15 13.14 3.47
CA ALA A 72 -1.20 12.29 4.67
C ALA A 72 -2.32 12.69 5.64
N ALA A 73 -2.62 13.98 5.78
CA ALA A 73 -3.71 14.46 6.63
C ALA A 73 -5.08 14.09 6.03
N TRP A 74 -5.20 14.18 4.70
CA TRP A 74 -6.40 13.73 4.00
C TRP A 74 -6.66 12.23 4.21
N VAL A 75 -5.62 11.40 4.13
CA VAL A 75 -5.72 9.96 4.43
C VAL A 75 -6.24 9.73 5.85
N GLN A 76 -5.67 10.42 6.84
CA GLN A 76 -6.10 10.28 8.23
C GLN A 76 -7.58 10.65 8.41
N ALA A 77 -8.03 11.75 7.77
CA ALA A 77 -9.43 12.17 7.81
C ALA A 77 -10.35 11.13 7.15
N ALA A 78 -9.97 10.61 5.99
CA ALA A 78 -10.72 9.59 5.26
C ALA A 78 -10.85 8.29 6.08
N VAL A 79 -9.77 7.82 6.68
CA VAL A 79 -9.77 6.62 7.52
C VAL A 79 -10.60 6.83 8.79
N ALA A 80 -10.50 8.01 9.41
CA ALA A 80 -11.31 8.34 10.58
C ALA A 80 -12.82 8.37 10.25
N GLU A 81 -13.20 8.92 9.11
CA GLU A 81 -14.59 8.89 8.65
C GLU A 81 -15.07 7.45 8.40
N LEU A 82 -14.26 6.64 7.68
CA LEU A 82 -14.59 5.23 7.41
C LEU A 82 -14.75 4.43 8.70
N ALA A 83 -13.91 4.65 9.70
CA ALA A 83 -14.01 4.00 11.00
C ALA A 83 -15.28 4.38 11.78
N GLY A 84 -15.89 5.51 11.44
CA GLY A 84 -17.16 5.94 12.01
C GLY A 84 -18.40 5.27 11.41
N PHE A 85 -18.28 4.57 10.29
CA PHE A 85 -19.39 3.90 9.63
C PHE A 85 -19.61 2.49 10.17
N ALA A 86 -20.81 2.19 10.68
CA ALA A 86 -21.15 0.85 11.16
C ALA A 86 -21.22 -0.21 10.04
N ASN A 87 -21.38 0.21 8.79
CA ASN A 87 -21.46 -0.62 7.58
C ASN A 87 -20.12 -0.73 6.84
N VAL A 88 -19.02 -0.25 7.42
CA VAL A 88 -17.67 -0.36 6.82
C VAL A 88 -16.75 -1.12 7.75
N ARG A 89 -16.16 -2.19 7.25
CA ARG A 89 -15.09 -2.94 7.91
C ARG A 89 -13.77 -2.68 7.23
N ILE A 90 -12.82 -2.12 7.97
CA ILE A 90 -11.43 -1.97 7.53
C ILE A 90 -10.63 -3.20 7.96
N MET A 91 -9.94 -3.85 7.02
CA MET A 91 -9.08 -5.00 7.25
C MET A 91 -7.65 -4.61 6.79
N ALA A 92 -6.88 -4.03 7.69
CA ALA A 92 -5.45 -3.78 7.50
C ALA A 92 -4.66 -5.08 7.62
N ASN A 93 -3.39 -5.08 7.19
CA ASN A 93 -2.53 -6.27 7.13
C ASN A 93 -3.18 -7.47 6.43
N THR A 94 -4.08 -7.21 5.48
CA THR A 94 -4.90 -8.23 4.82
C THR A 94 -4.65 -8.25 3.33
N THR A 95 -4.00 -9.30 2.87
CA THR A 95 -3.72 -9.52 1.44
C THR A 95 -4.83 -10.33 0.80
N VAL A 96 -5.52 -9.78 -0.19
CA VAL A 96 -6.45 -10.55 -1.02
C VAL A 96 -5.65 -11.40 -1.99
N THR A 97 -5.71 -12.72 -1.80
CA THR A 97 -4.84 -13.69 -2.48
C THR A 97 -5.47 -14.33 -3.72
N GLY A 98 -6.77 -14.22 -3.88
CA GLY A 98 -7.44 -14.80 -5.05
C GLY A 98 -8.90 -14.40 -5.18
N ALA A 99 -9.35 -14.43 -6.44
CA ALA A 99 -10.75 -14.27 -6.82
C ALA A 99 -11.24 -15.61 -7.41
N TYR A 100 -12.39 -16.05 -6.98
CA TYR A 100 -12.99 -17.34 -7.34
C TYR A 100 -14.40 -17.15 -7.87
N ASP A 101 -14.99 -18.22 -8.37
CA ASP A 101 -16.34 -18.19 -8.92
C ASP A 101 -17.36 -17.71 -7.87
N GLN A 102 -18.49 -17.16 -8.36
CA GLN A 102 -19.64 -16.73 -7.57
C GLN A 102 -19.35 -15.61 -6.56
N GLY A 103 -18.39 -14.73 -6.85
CA GLY A 103 -18.07 -13.56 -6.01
C GLY A 103 -17.36 -13.93 -4.71
N VAL A 104 -16.61 -15.03 -4.69
CA VAL A 104 -15.81 -15.44 -3.55
C VAL A 104 -14.38 -14.95 -3.70
N PHE A 105 -13.85 -14.33 -2.64
CA PHE A 105 -12.46 -13.91 -2.56
C PHE A 105 -11.78 -14.56 -1.37
N GLY A 106 -10.52 -14.99 -1.55
CA GLY A 106 -9.66 -15.42 -0.46
C GLY A 106 -8.80 -14.26 0.01
N ALA A 107 -8.70 -14.07 1.32
CA ALA A 107 -7.82 -13.06 1.90
C ALA A 107 -7.09 -13.61 3.11
N LEU A 108 -5.81 -13.25 3.26
CA LEU A 108 -4.99 -13.62 4.41
C LEU A 108 -4.76 -12.39 5.27
N GLU A 109 -5.33 -12.37 6.46
CA GLU A 109 -5.10 -11.36 7.48
C GLU A 109 -3.96 -11.81 8.39
N ARG A 110 -2.92 -10.98 8.52
CA ARG A 110 -1.79 -11.20 9.40
C ARG A 110 -2.03 -10.48 10.72
N VAL A 111 -2.84 -11.05 11.60
CA VAL A 111 -3.24 -10.45 12.88
C VAL A 111 -2.04 -10.18 13.77
N GLY A 112 -1.08 -11.09 13.78
CA GLY A 112 0.13 -11.01 14.60
C GLY A 112 1.35 -10.42 13.91
N LEU A 113 1.18 -9.63 12.84
CA LEU A 113 2.32 -9.04 12.14
C LEU A 113 3.12 -8.10 13.06
N GLY A 114 4.42 -8.39 13.20
CA GLY A 114 5.32 -7.59 14.05
C GLY A 114 5.17 -7.83 15.57
N VAL A 115 4.31 -8.76 15.98
CA VAL A 115 4.14 -9.12 17.40
C VAL A 115 4.84 -10.46 17.67
N GLU A 116 5.79 -10.45 18.61
CA GLU A 116 6.56 -11.66 18.96
C GLU A 116 5.68 -12.69 19.65
N ALA A 117 4.85 -12.26 20.61
CA ALA A 117 3.92 -13.12 21.33
C ALA A 117 2.51 -12.51 21.29
N LEU A 118 1.57 -13.27 20.76
CA LEU A 118 0.17 -12.88 20.74
C LEU A 118 -0.52 -13.15 22.08
N PRO A 119 -1.52 -12.35 22.46
CA PRO A 119 -2.44 -12.69 23.53
C PRO A 119 -3.05 -14.06 23.32
N GLU A 120 -3.28 -14.79 24.42
CA GLU A 120 -3.89 -16.12 24.38
C GLU A 120 -5.23 -16.10 23.66
N GLY A 121 -5.41 -17.04 22.73
CA GLY A 121 -6.66 -17.20 21.96
C GLY A 121 -6.76 -16.34 20.70
N LEU A 122 -5.77 -15.46 20.41
CA LEU A 122 -5.74 -14.77 19.14
C LEU A 122 -4.97 -15.56 18.08
N PRO A 123 -5.48 -15.68 16.84
CA PRO A 123 -4.77 -16.33 15.75
C PRO A 123 -3.56 -15.47 15.30
N ARG A 124 -2.51 -16.13 14.84
CA ARG A 124 -1.38 -15.49 14.14
C ARG A 124 -1.84 -14.95 12.80
N GLU A 125 -2.61 -15.74 12.09
CA GLU A 125 -3.17 -15.43 10.79
C GLU A 125 -4.60 -15.96 10.70
N THR A 126 -5.45 -15.23 9.99
CA THR A 126 -6.82 -15.64 9.66
C THR A 126 -6.98 -15.68 8.14
N PHE A 127 -7.34 -16.84 7.61
CA PHE A 127 -7.71 -16.98 6.21
C PHE A 127 -9.20 -16.74 6.04
N TRP A 128 -9.54 -15.61 5.40
CA TRP A 128 -10.91 -15.20 5.12
C TRP A 128 -11.41 -15.73 3.79
N ARG A 129 -12.66 -16.20 3.79
CA ARG A 129 -13.47 -16.36 2.59
C ARG A 129 -14.50 -15.25 2.58
N ILE A 130 -14.32 -14.29 1.69
CA ILE A 130 -15.17 -13.10 1.57
C ILE A 130 -16.12 -13.31 0.41
N TYR A 131 -17.42 -13.26 0.70
CA TYR A 131 -18.49 -13.32 -0.29
C TYR A 131 -18.96 -11.90 -0.55
N THR A 132 -18.94 -11.47 -1.81
CA THR A 132 -19.32 -10.11 -2.18
C THR A 132 -20.19 -10.09 -3.43
N LYS A 133 -21.09 -9.09 -3.52
CA LYS A 133 -21.88 -8.83 -4.74
C LYS A 133 -21.03 -8.16 -5.83
N GLY A 134 -20.02 -7.40 -5.45
CA GLY A 134 -19.10 -6.75 -6.36
C GLY A 134 -17.74 -6.48 -5.71
N ALA A 135 -16.68 -6.39 -6.52
CA ALA A 135 -15.35 -6.04 -6.04
C ALA A 135 -14.77 -4.91 -6.87
N ILE A 136 -14.01 -4.01 -6.20
CA ILE A 136 -13.28 -2.91 -6.83
C ILE A 136 -11.81 -3.13 -6.54
N LEU A 137 -10.99 -3.29 -7.60
CA LEU A 137 -9.55 -3.45 -7.48
C LEU A 137 -8.88 -2.09 -7.51
N CYS A 138 -8.29 -1.70 -6.38
CA CYS A 138 -7.59 -0.45 -6.15
C CYS A 138 -6.16 -0.67 -5.63
N ALA A 139 -5.51 -1.76 -6.07
CA ALA A 139 -4.22 -2.22 -5.54
C ALA A 139 -3.01 -1.43 -6.07
N GLY A 140 -3.23 -0.25 -6.67
CA GLY A 140 -2.17 0.61 -7.18
C GLY A 140 -1.36 -0.01 -8.32
N ALA A 141 -0.09 0.38 -8.40
CA ALA A 141 0.84 -0.10 -9.41
C ALA A 141 2.25 -0.21 -8.84
N LEU A 142 2.93 -1.30 -9.14
CA LEU A 142 4.33 -1.48 -8.80
C LEU A 142 5.22 -0.75 -9.82
N GLU A 143 6.15 0.04 -9.30
CA GLU A 143 7.20 0.65 -10.12
C GLU A 143 8.14 -0.44 -10.64
N ARG A 144 8.34 -0.46 -11.96
CA ARG A 144 9.30 -1.35 -12.61
C ARG A 144 10.57 -0.58 -12.91
N GLN A 145 11.69 -1.07 -12.40
CA GLN A 145 12.99 -0.50 -12.71
C GLN A 145 13.31 -0.64 -14.19
N ILE A 146 13.84 0.43 -14.77
CA ILE A 146 14.36 0.43 -16.13
C ILE A 146 15.70 -0.30 -16.13
N ALA A 147 15.86 -1.30 -16.99
CA ALA A 147 17.10 -2.04 -17.10
C ALA A 147 18.15 -1.24 -17.88
N PHE A 148 19.33 -1.07 -17.30
CA PHE A 148 20.51 -0.50 -17.93
C PHE A 148 21.78 -1.12 -17.33
N ALA A 149 22.94 -0.86 -17.94
CA ALA A 149 24.19 -1.45 -17.48
C ALA A 149 24.51 -1.03 -16.05
N ASN A 150 24.81 -2.00 -15.18
CA ASN A 150 25.13 -1.83 -13.76
C ASN A 150 23.95 -1.30 -12.88
N ASN A 151 22.71 -1.49 -13.28
CA ASN A 151 21.54 -1.08 -12.48
C ASN A 151 21.36 -1.87 -11.18
N ASP A 152 22.19 -2.87 -10.94
CA ASP A 152 22.25 -3.70 -9.73
C ASP A 152 23.23 -3.17 -8.67
N ARG A 153 23.89 -2.05 -8.95
CA ARG A 153 24.85 -1.46 -8.00
C ARG A 153 24.14 -0.78 -6.83
N PRO A 154 24.77 -0.79 -5.62
CA PRO A 154 24.29 0.01 -4.49
C PRO A 154 24.11 1.49 -4.86
N GLY A 155 23.01 2.08 -4.38
CA GLY A 155 22.67 3.47 -4.69
C GLY A 155 21.73 3.62 -5.89
N ILE A 156 21.41 2.54 -6.61
CA ILE A 156 20.39 2.54 -7.66
C ILE A 156 19.09 2.00 -7.05
N MET A 157 18.05 2.81 -7.05
CA MET A 157 16.79 2.53 -6.37
C MET A 157 15.61 2.96 -7.23
N ALA A 158 14.45 2.33 -7.01
CA ALA A 158 13.19 2.80 -7.57
C ALA A 158 12.86 4.20 -7.03
N ALA A 159 12.36 5.09 -7.89
CA ALA A 159 12.08 6.48 -7.53
C ALA A 159 11.02 6.59 -6.41
N GLY A 160 9.99 5.72 -6.44
CA GLY A 160 8.98 5.64 -5.40
C GLY A 160 9.56 5.26 -4.03
N ALA A 161 10.53 4.33 -4.00
CA ALA A 161 11.23 3.97 -2.76
C ALA A 161 12.03 5.15 -2.22
N MET A 162 12.75 5.87 -3.09
CA MET A 162 13.51 7.06 -2.68
C MET A 162 12.60 8.16 -2.12
N ARG A 163 11.45 8.41 -2.74
CA ARG A 163 10.45 9.36 -2.22
C ARG A 163 9.87 8.93 -0.88
N SER A 164 9.66 7.64 -0.68
CA SER A 164 9.22 7.12 0.61
C SER A 164 10.26 7.35 1.70
N TYR A 165 11.54 7.11 1.42
CA TYR A 165 12.61 7.45 2.37
C TYR A 165 12.62 8.94 2.70
N LEU A 166 12.54 9.79 1.69
CA LEU A 166 12.59 11.23 1.86
C LEU A 166 11.36 11.78 2.60
N ASN A 167 10.17 11.56 2.03
CA ASN A 167 8.94 12.25 2.43
C ASN A 167 8.26 11.60 3.63
N ARG A 168 8.31 10.27 3.75
CA ARG A 168 7.67 9.54 4.83
C ARG A 168 8.59 9.34 6.03
N PHE A 169 9.86 9.03 5.78
CA PHE A 169 10.81 8.66 6.83
C PHE A 169 11.84 9.75 7.13
N GLY A 170 11.86 10.86 6.37
CA GLY A 170 12.79 11.97 6.60
C GLY A 170 14.25 11.62 6.35
N VAL A 171 14.52 10.61 5.52
CA VAL A 171 15.87 10.13 5.22
C VAL A 171 16.20 10.39 3.77
N SER A 172 17.27 11.14 3.51
CA SER A 172 17.79 11.30 2.16
C SER A 172 18.71 10.13 1.79
N PRO A 173 18.43 9.40 0.69
CA PRO A 173 19.29 8.32 0.23
C PRO A 173 20.65 8.80 -0.32
N GLY A 174 20.83 10.10 -0.51
CA GLY A 174 22.07 10.71 -0.98
C GLY A 174 21.98 12.23 -1.02
N GLN A 175 23.12 12.90 -1.16
CA GLN A 175 23.19 14.36 -1.30
C GLN A 175 23.08 14.84 -2.75
N ARG A 176 23.38 13.95 -3.70
CA ARG A 176 23.33 14.19 -5.14
C ARG A 176 22.63 13.01 -5.81
N VAL A 177 21.62 13.29 -6.62
CA VAL A 177 20.82 12.27 -7.29
C VAL A 177 20.71 12.53 -8.78
N ALA A 178 20.74 11.47 -9.57
CA ALA A 178 20.32 11.49 -10.97
C ALA A 178 19.02 10.69 -11.08
N ILE A 179 18.06 11.18 -11.83
CA ILE A 179 16.75 10.57 -11.99
C ILE A 179 16.61 10.11 -13.44
N PHE A 180 16.27 8.84 -13.62
CA PHE A 180 16.00 8.25 -14.93
C PHE A 180 14.58 7.73 -14.95
N GLY A 181 13.76 8.23 -15.86
CA GLY A 181 12.35 7.90 -15.94
C GLY A 181 11.80 7.86 -17.36
N ASN A 182 10.54 7.46 -17.46
CA ASN A 182 9.78 7.43 -18.72
C ASN A 182 8.36 7.98 -18.55
N ASN A 183 8.10 8.71 -17.47
CA ASN A 183 6.80 9.28 -17.17
C ASN A 183 6.94 10.57 -16.35
N ALA A 184 5.83 11.27 -16.16
CA ALA A 184 5.81 12.55 -15.44
C ALA A 184 6.11 12.43 -13.93
N ASP A 185 6.08 11.23 -13.36
CA ASP A 185 6.36 11.02 -11.95
C ASP A 185 7.84 11.27 -11.60
N ALA A 186 8.74 11.09 -12.57
CA ALA A 186 10.14 11.45 -12.44
C ALA A 186 10.33 12.95 -12.11
N HIS A 187 9.50 13.84 -12.69
CA HIS A 187 9.53 15.28 -12.39
C HIS A 187 9.07 15.60 -10.97
N ARG A 188 8.08 14.84 -10.45
CA ARG A 188 7.65 14.98 -9.05
C ARG A 188 8.78 14.59 -8.11
N THR A 189 9.42 13.45 -8.38
CA THR A 189 10.59 12.98 -7.62
C THR A 189 11.69 14.03 -7.62
N ALA A 190 12.03 14.62 -8.77
CA ALA A 190 13.05 15.67 -8.85
C ALA A 190 12.70 16.90 -8.00
N ARG A 191 11.44 17.30 -8.01
CA ARG A 191 10.92 18.42 -7.23
C ARG A 191 11.02 18.16 -5.73
N ASP A 192 10.60 16.99 -5.29
CA ASP A 192 10.64 16.61 -3.87
C ASP A 192 12.08 16.62 -3.35
N PHE A 193 13.04 16.09 -4.13
CA PHE A 193 14.45 16.09 -3.76
C PHE A 193 15.03 17.52 -3.73
N ALA A 194 14.73 18.35 -4.73
CA ALA A 194 15.18 19.74 -4.76
C ALA A 194 14.63 20.55 -3.57
N GLN A 195 13.36 20.36 -3.22
CA GLN A 195 12.75 21.00 -2.04
C GLN A 195 13.39 20.57 -0.73
N ALA A 196 13.86 19.34 -0.64
CA ALA A 196 14.59 18.82 0.51
C ALA A 196 16.08 19.23 0.55
N GLY A 197 16.54 20.04 -0.42
CA GLY A 197 17.93 20.50 -0.48
C GLY A 197 18.91 19.47 -1.07
N VAL A 198 18.42 18.43 -1.71
CA VAL A 198 19.25 17.44 -2.41
C VAL A 198 19.51 17.92 -3.84
N GLU A 199 20.78 17.86 -4.27
CA GLU A 199 21.16 18.27 -5.61
C GLU A 199 20.69 17.26 -6.65
N VAL A 200 19.78 17.65 -7.54
CA VAL A 200 19.40 16.86 -8.71
C VAL A 200 20.36 17.17 -9.85
N VAL A 201 21.36 16.32 -10.04
CA VAL A 201 22.45 16.54 -11.01
C VAL A 201 22.06 16.21 -12.44
N ALA A 202 21.07 15.36 -12.64
CA ALA A 202 20.54 15.04 -13.95
C ALA A 202 19.11 14.50 -13.85
N MET A 203 18.31 14.82 -14.86
CA MET A 203 17.03 14.19 -15.12
C MET A 203 17.02 13.68 -16.55
N ILE A 204 16.85 12.38 -16.71
CA ILE A 204 16.91 11.68 -17.99
C ILE A 204 15.53 11.11 -18.26
N ASP A 205 14.91 11.57 -19.33
CA ASP A 205 13.62 11.06 -19.80
C ASP A 205 13.84 10.20 -21.05
N SER A 206 13.41 8.97 -21.03
CA SER A 206 13.56 8.05 -22.17
C SER A 206 12.51 8.25 -23.27
N ARG A 207 11.52 9.12 -23.07
CA ARG A 207 10.54 9.47 -24.10
C ARG A 207 11.16 10.38 -25.17
N ALA A 208 10.72 10.22 -26.41
CA ALA A 208 11.19 11.03 -27.53
C ALA A 208 10.81 12.53 -27.41
N GLU A 209 9.67 12.81 -26.76
CA GLU A 209 9.21 14.16 -26.44
C GLU A 209 8.88 14.19 -24.94
N ALA A 210 9.64 14.94 -24.17
CA ALA A 210 9.34 15.23 -22.78
C ALA A 210 8.16 16.22 -22.73
N GLN A 211 7.03 15.80 -22.16
CA GLN A 211 5.87 16.65 -21.89
C GLN A 211 6.01 17.37 -20.56
#